data_a2aecd94e61bf6545ca425873b30c382
#
_entry.id   a2aecd94e61bf6545ca425873b30c382
#
_cell.length_a   1.000
_cell.length_b   1.000
_cell.length_c   1.000
_cell.angle_alpha   90.00
_cell.angle_beta   90.00
_cell.angle_gamma   90.00
#
_symmetry.space_group_name_H-M   'P 1'
#
loop_
_entity.id
_entity.type
_entity.pdbx_description
1 polymer ?
#
loop_
_entity_poly.entity_id
_entity_poly.type
_entity_poly.pdbx_seq_one_letter_code
_entity_poly.pdbx_strand_id
1 'polypeptide(L)'
;MTRSPSERSRGRQLRRIAAAAFAGLALAATASGAAAAEIRIHDFRFDPPTLSVSVGATVTWVNHDEEVHTVTSAEGLFTSPGLDGDQRFSYRFEKPGTYSYRCALHPQMQGTIVVH
;
A
#
# COMPACT_ATOMS: atom_id res chain seq x y z
N MET A 1 48.97 63.62 -0.16
CA MET A 1 48.67 63.14 -0.25
C MET A 1 48.31 61.99 0.19
N THR A 2 48.08 61.40 0.48
CA THR A 2 47.76 60.48 1.11
C THR A 2 46.61 59.83 1.14
N ARG A 3 46.27 59.13 1.18
CA ARG A 3 45.18 58.59 1.20
C ARG A 3 44.97 57.51 1.94
N SER A 4 44.42 57.11 2.40
CA SER A 4 43.94 56.23 3.13
C SER A 4 43.21 55.19 2.78
N PRO A 5 43.47 54.55 2.61
CA PRO A 5 42.77 53.57 2.16
C PRO A 5 42.05 52.80 2.99
N SER A 6 41.95 52.84 3.62
CA SER A 6 41.32 52.17 4.40
C SER A 6 40.26 51.47 4.19
N GLU A 7 39.84 51.42 4.03
CA GLU A 7 38.80 50.90 3.92
C GLU A 7 38.47 49.78 3.61
N ARG A 8 38.61 49.65 3.33
CA ARG A 8 38.24 48.75 2.89
C ARG A 8 37.87 47.67 3.33
N SER A 9 37.92 47.12 3.32
CA SER A 9 37.62 45.95 3.72
C SER A 9 36.67 45.65 4.58
N ARG A 10 35.90 46.25 4.56
CA ARG A 10 35.01 45.96 5.24
C ARG A 10 34.47 44.83 4.93
N GLY A 11 34.69 44.13 5.02
CA GLY A 11 34.15 43.21 4.98
C GLY A 11 33.25 42.45 4.59
N ARG A 12 33.37 41.98 4.13
CA ARG A 12 32.52 41.26 3.72
C ARG A 12 32.26 40.26 4.59
N GLN A 13 31.81 40.30 5.34
CA GLN A 13 31.36 39.43 6.13
C GLN A 13 30.54 38.54 5.62
N LEU A 14 30.85 37.79 5.20
CA LEU A 14 30.07 36.89 4.72
C LEU A 14 29.29 36.26 5.61
N ARG A 15 28.36 36.51 5.58
CA ARG A 15 27.50 35.93 6.27
C ARG A 15 27.33 34.62 5.97
N ARG A 16 27.78 33.87 6.44
CA ARG A 16 27.59 32.66 6.22
C ARG A 16 26.37 32.27 6.77
N ILE A 17 25.56 32.24 6.26
CA ILE A 17 24.35 31.82 6.66
C ILE A 17 24.36 30.48 6.79
N ALA A 18 24.47 30.01 7.75
CA ALA A 18 24.49 28.73 7.91
C ALA A 18 23.22 28.22 7.64
N ALA A 19 23.16 27.69 6.75
CA ALA A 19 21.94 27.20 6.44
C ALA A 19 21.70 26.18 7.34
N ALA A 20 21.12 26.37 8.13
CA ALA A 20 20.84 25.48 8.97
C ALA A 20 20.21 24.43 8.51
N ALA A 21 20.67 23.61 8.44
CA ALA A 21 20.13 22.64 7.99
C ALA A 21 19.13 22.11 8.72
N PHE A 22 18.34 22.10 8.51
CA PHE A 22 17.37 21.56 9.05
C PHE A 22 17.21 20.36 8.85
N ALA A 23 17.79 19.75 8.93
CA ALA A 23 17.72 18.64 8.75
C ALA A 23 16.72 18.00 9.26
N GLY A 24 16.24 17.80 8.95
CA GLY A 24 15.39 17.18 9.38
C GLY A 24 14.66 16.40 9.90
N LEU A 25 14.28 16.73 10.26
CA LEU A 25 13.44 16.16 10.83
C LEU A 25 12.44 15.72 10.20
N ALA A 26 12.53 15.38 9.23
CA ALA A 26 11.48 14.97 8.59
C ALA A 26 11.04 13.83 9.18
N LEU A 27 10.35 13.91 9.94
CA LEU A 27 9.87 12.87 10.39
C LEU A 27 9.07 12.30 9.54
N ALA A 28 9.34 11.55 8.93
CA ALA A 28 8.57 10.89 8.08
C ALA A 28 7.48 10.38 8.80
N ALA A 29 6.59 10.89 8.61
CA ALA A 29 5.45 10.42 9.20
C ALA A 29 5.21 9.19 8.56
N THR A 30 5.42 8.22 9.18
CA THR A 30 5.04 7.06 8.59
C THR A 30 3.61 7.10 8.60
N ALA A 31 3.15 7.22 7.56
CA ALA A 31 1.74 7.16 7.46
C ALA A 31 1.47 5.78 7.80
N SER A 32 0.89 5.61 8.79
CA SER A 32 0.53 4.29 9.02
C SER A 32 -0.70 4.11 8.25
N GLY A 33 -0.64 4.19 7.03
CA GLY A 33 -1.79 3.85 6.27
C GLY A 33 -1.89 2.37 6.27
N ALA A 34 -3.05 1.89 6.15
CA ALA A 34 -3.24 0.47 6.03
C ALA A 34 -2.50 0.01 4.80
N ALA A 35 -1.81 -1.05 4.88
CA ALA A 35 -1.12 -1.60 3.73
C ALA A 35 -2.15 -2.06 2.71
N ALA A 36 -1.74 -2.10 1.47
CA ALA A 36 -2.59 -2.54 0.39
C ALA A 36 -1.91 -3.73 -0.27
N ALA A 37 -2.69 -4.70 -0.67
CA ALA A 37 -2.19 -5.88 -1.34
C ALA A 37 -3.17 -6.30 -2.42
N GLU A 38 -2.68 -6.96 -3.43
CA GLU A 38 -3.53 -7.35 -4.54
C GLU A 38 -3.39 -8.83 -4.82
N ILE A 39 -4.50 -9.45 -5.15
CA ILE A 39 -4.56 -10.83 -5.59
C ILE A 39 -5.14 -10.83 -6.98
N ARG A 40 -4.48 -11.52 -7.89
CA ARG A 40 -4.97 -11.64 -9.24
C ARG A 40 -5.77 -12.91 -9.38
N ILE A 41 -6.86 -12.85 -10.11
CA ILE A 41 -7.64 -14.02 -10.44
C ILE A 41 -7.36 -14.29 -11.90
N HIS A 42 -6.69 -15.37 -12.21
CA HIS A 42 -6.41 -15.71 -13.59
C HIS A 42 -6.24 -17.22 -13.74
N ASP A 43 -6.59 -17.73 -14.88
CA ASP A 43 -6.54 -19.15 -15.13
C ASP A 43 -7.31 -19.94 -14.07
N PHE A 44 -8.44 -19.40 -13.66
CA PHE A 44 -9.30 -20.03 -12.66
C PHE A 44 -8.52 -20.28 -11.35
N ARG A 45 -7.70 -19.36 -10.95
CA ARG A 45 -6.94 -19.44 -9.70
C ARG A 45 -6.81 -18.09 -9.05
N PHE A 46 -6.67 -18.10 -7.74
CA PHE A 46 -6.29 -16.91 -6.98
C PHE A 46 -4.77 -16.91 -6.85
N ASP A 47 -4.13 -15.81 -7.20
CA ASP A 47 -2.67 -15.73 -7.21
C ASP A 47 -2.20 -14.45 -6.50
N PRO A 48 -1.51 -14.59 -5.38
CA PRO A 48 -1.04 -15.83 -4.76
C PRO A 48 -2.19 -16.55 -4.04
N PRO A 49 -2.12 -17.84 -3.90
CA PRO A 49 -3.19 -18.59 -3.22
C PRO A 49 -3.21 -18.36 -1.72
N THR A 50 -2.12 -17.95 -1.14
CA THR A 50 -2.05 -17.60 0.26
C THR A 50 -1.32 -16.27 0.37
N LEU A 51 -1.92 -15.33 1.07
CA LEU A 51 -1.35 -14.01 1.24
C LEU A 51 -1.37 -13.64 2.71
N SER A 52 -0.26 -13.14 3.21
CA SER A 52 -0.13 -12.71 4.58
C SER A 52 -0.16 -11.20 4.62
N VAL A 53 -0.98 -10.63 5.46
CA VAL A 53 -1.09 -9.17 5.57
C VAL A 53 -1.19 -8.77 7.03
N SER A 54 -0.95 -7.51 7.32
CA SER A 54 -1.08 -6.99 8.67
C SER A 54 -2.53 -6.57 8.94
N VAL A 55 -2.91 -6.55 10.20
CA VAL A 55 -4.21 -6.05 10.59
C VAL A 55 -4.42 -4.67 10.02
N GLY A 56 -5.57 -4.44 9.46
CA GLY A 56 -5.90 -3.15 8.86
C GLY A 56 -5.63 -3.09 7.37
N ALA A 57 -5.00 -4.11 6.80
CA ALA A 57 -4.70 -4.11 5.39
C ALA A 57 -5.95 -4.29 4.55
N THR A 58 -5.96 -3.66 3.41
CA THR A 58 -7.03 -3.83 2.43
C THR A 58 -6.48 -4.72 1.32
N VAL A 59 -7.17 -5.80 1.03
CA VAL A 59 -6.81 -6.70 -0.05
C VAL A 59 -7.77 -6.48 -1.20
N THR A 60 -7.24 -6.36 -2.39
CA THR A 60 -8.04 -6.16 -3.60
C THR A 60 -7.82 -7.34 -4.53
N TRP A 61 -8.90 -7.92 -4.97
CA TRP A 61 -8.87 -8.99 -5.97
C TRP A 61 -9.25 -8.40 -7.32
N VAL A 62 -8.51 -8.74 -8.34
CA VAL A 62 -8.78 -8.26 -9.70
C VAL A 62 -8.97 -9.46 -10.61
N ASN A 63 -10.08 -9.53 -11.29
CA ASN A 63 -10.34 -10.64 -12.20
C ASN A 63 -9.70 -10.35 -13.57
N HIS A 64 -8.75 -11.17 -13.95
CA HIS A 64 -8.09 -11.08 -15.26
C HIS A 64 -8.58 -12.17 -16.23
N ASP A 65 -9.54 -12.99 -15.83
CA ASP A 65 -10.12 -13.98 -16.71
C ASP A 65 -11.31 -13.38 -17.46
N GLU A 66 -11.72 -14.04 -18.52
CA GLU A 66 -12.92 -13.63 -19.21
C GLU A 66 -14.15 -14.13 -18.49
N GLU A 67 -14.02 -15.23 -17.75
CA GLU A 67 -15.14 -15.79 -17.00
C GLU A 67 -15.39 -14.99 -15.74
N VAL A 68 -16.64 -15.00 -15.31
CA VAL A 68 -17.05 -14.35 -14.09
C VAL A 68 -16.60 -15.17 -12.90
N HIS A 69 -16.02 -14.53 -11.92
CA HIS A 69 -15.60 -15.16 -10.68
C HIS A 69 -16.12 -14.36 -9.50
N THR A 70 -16.18 -14.99 -8.32
CA THR A 70 -16.51 -14.29 -7.11
C THR A 70 -15.41 -14.48 -6.09
N VAL A 71 -15.44 -13.66 -5.04
CA VAL A 71 -14.57 -13.80 -3.88
C VAL A 71 -15.53 -13.99 -2.72
N THR A 72 -15.64 -15.20 -2.22
CA THR A 72 -16.65 -15.54 -1.24
C THR A 72 -16.00 -16.15 0.00
N SER A 73 -16.12 -15.47 1.13
CA SER A 73 -15.56 -15.95 2.39
C SER A 73 -16.23 -17.23 2.83
N ALA A 74 -15.44 -18.18 3.29
CA ALA A 74 -15.99 -19.45 3.78
C ALA A 74 -16.85 -19.24 5.00
N GLU A 75 -16.59 -18.19 5.78
CA GLU A 75 -17.35 -17.94 6.98
C GLU A 75 -18.35 -16.83 6.85
N GLY A 76 -18.61 -16.38 5.66
CA GLY A 76 -19.64 -15.37 5.46
C GLY A 76 -19.25 -13.96 5.84
N LEU A 77 -17.98 -13.66 5.99
CA LEU A 77 -17.58 -12.32 6.34
C LEU A 77 -17.66 -11.37 5.17
N PHE A 78 -17.47 -11.83 3.98
CA PHE A 78 -17.56 -11.00 2.79
C PHE A 78 -17.93 -11.86 1.59
N THR A 79 -18.52 -11.22 0.62
CA THR A 79 -18.82 -11.90 -0.61
C THR A 79 -18.89 -10.83 -1.68
N SER A 80 -18.21 -11.03 -2.78
CA SER A 80 -18.26 -10.10 -3.87
C SER A 80 -19.43 -10.41 -4.78
N PRO A 81 -19.84 -9.46 -5.59
CA PRO A 81 -20.75 -9.81 -6.67
C PRO A 81 -19.92 -10.58 -7.70
N GLY A 82 -20.55 -11.03 -8.76
CA GLY A 82 -19.81 -11.63 -9.86
C GLY A 82 -18.90 -10.58 -10.45
N LEU A 83 -17.63 -10.90 -10.62
CA LEU A 83 -16.66 -10.00 -11.19
C LEU A 83 -16.40 -10.43 -12.62
N ASP A 84 -16.67 -9.52 -13.56
CA ASP A 84 -16.34 -9.76 -14.95
C ASP A 84 -14.88 -9.40 -15.18
N GLY A 85 -14.38 -9.54 -16.36
CA GLY A 85 -13.01 -9.19 -16.66
C GLY A 85 -12.67 -7.78 -16.26
N ASP A 86 -11.53 -7.64 -15.62
CA ASP A 86 -10.99 -6.38 -15.15
C ASP A 86 -11.74 -5.73 -13.99
N GLN A 87 -12.77 -6.36 -13.48
CA GLN A 87 -13.46 -5.87 -12.29
C GLN A 87 -12.72 -6.30 -11.02
N ARG A 88 -12.92 -5.54 -9.97
CA ARG A 88 -12.20 -5.77 -8.73
C ARG A 88 -13.11 -5.67 -7.53
N PHE A 89 -12.68 -6.27 -6.45
CA PHE A 89 -13.37 -6.28 -5.18
C PHE A 89 -12.32 -6.10 -4.09
N SER A 90 -12.63 -5.30 -3.08
CA SER A 90 -11.71 -5.06 -1.98
C SER A 90 -12.36 -5.34 -0.64
N TYR A 91 -11.56 -5.78 0.31
CA TYR A 91 -12.02 -6.00 1.67
C TYR A 91 -10.89 -5.65 2.64
N ARG A 92 -11.23 -4.97 3.73
CA ARG A 92 -10.25 -4.60 4.74
C ARG A 92 -10.32 -5.57 5.89
N PHE A 93 -9.18 -6.16 6.26
CA PHE A 93 -9.12 -7.14 7.34
C PHE A 93 -8.72 -6.46 8.63
N GLU A 94 -9.62 -6.43 9.60
CA GLU A 94 -9.36 -5.72 10.83
C GLU A 94 -9.03 -6.61 12.02
N LYS A 95 -9.14 -7.89 11.88
CA LYS A 95 -8.85 -8.80 12.98
C LYS A 95 -7.85 -9.87 12.56
N PRO A 96 -6.94 -10.24 13.43
CA PRO A 96 -5.99 -11.31 13.10
C PRO A 96 -6.75 -12.62 12.90
N GLY A 97 -6.22 -13.47 12.09
CA GLY A 97 -6.80 -14.78 11.87
C GLY A 97 -6.47 -15.31 10.49
N THR A 98 -6.98 -16.48 10.21
CA THR A 98 -6.81 -17.12 8.91
C THR A 98 -8.18 -17.19 8.25
N TYR A 99 -8.26 -16.64 7.07
CA TYR A 99 -9.52 -16.48 6.37
C TYR A 99 -9.49 -17.24 5.06
N SER A 100 -10.34 -18.24 4.94
CA SER A 100 -10.44 -19.01 3.70
C SER A 100 -11.53 -18.42 2.83
N TYR A 101 -11.34 -18.45 1.54
CA TYR A 101 -12.36 -17.98 0.60
C TYR A 101 -12.31 -18.82 -0.67
N ARG A 102 -13.31 -18.66 -1.48
CA ARG A 102 -13.42 -19.43 -2.71
C ARG A 102 -14.24 -18.65 -3.73
N CYS A 103 -14.26 -19.14 -4.94
CA CYS A 103 -15.18 -18.63 -5.93
C CYS A 103 -16.48 -19.45 -5.80
N ALA A 104 -17.60 -18.79 -5.67
CA ALA A 104 -18.86 -19.49 -5.50
C ALA A 104 -19.29 -20.24 -6.77
N LEU A 105 -18.83 -19.77 -7.93
CA LEU A 105 -19.18 -20.39 -9.20
C LEU A 105 -18.26 -21.56 -9.54
N HIS A 106 -17.06 -21.57 -9.00
CA HIS A 106 -16.06 -22.58 -9.26
C HIS A 106 -15.42 -22.95 -7.93
N PRO A 107 -16.10 -23.75 -7.10
CA PRO A 107 -15.67 -23.98 -5.71
C PRO A 107 -14.27 -24.55 -5.54
N GLN A 108 -13.70 -25.12 -6.57
CA GLN A 108 -12.33 -25.63 -6.46
C GLN A 108 -11.31 -24.49 -6.46
N MET A 109 -11.72 -23.28 -6.83
CA MET A 109 -10.86 -22.11 -6.73
C MET A 109 -10.88 -21.64 -5.29
N GLN A 110 -9.77 -21.77 -4.60
CA GLN A 110 -9.69 -21.45 -3.17
C GLN A 110 -8.47 -20.61 -2.87
N GLY A 111 -8.57 -19.78 -1.85
CA GLY A 111 -7.45 -18.98 -1.38
C GLY A 111 -7.52 -18.75 0.11
N THR A 112 -6.47 -18.21 0.66
CA THR A 112 -6.36 -17.98 2.09
C THR A 112 -5.67 -16.65 2.35
N ILE A 113 -6.22 -15.89 3.29
CA ILE A 113 -5.56 -14.67 3.78
C ILE A 113 -5.17 -14.93 5.23
N VAL A 114 -3.91 -14.67 5.56
CA VAL A 114 -3.44 -14.76 6.94
C VAL A 114 -3.23 -13.33 7.42
N VAL A 115 -3.92 -12.94 8.46
CA VAL A 115 -3.85 -11.58 9.01
C VAL A 115 -3.14 -11.63 10.36
N HIS A 116 -2.09 -10.85 10.53
CA HIS A 116 -1.33 -10.87 11.76
C HIS A 116 -1.00 -9.46 12.28
#